data_873a48c5da99bc316a6a69584f6c1f18
#
_entry.id   873a48c5da99bc316a6a69584f6c1f18
#
_cell.length_a   1.000
_cell.length_b   1.000
_cell.length_c   1.000
_cell.angle_alpha   90.00
_cell.angle_beta   90.00
_cell.angle_gamma   90.00
#
_symmetry.space_group_name_H-M   'P 1'
#
loop_
_entity.id
_entity.type
_entity.pdbx_description
1 polymer ?
#
loop_
_entity_poly.entity_id
_entity_poly.type
_entity_poly.pdbx_seq_one_letter_code
_entity_poly.pdbx_strand_id
1 'polypeptide(L)'
;VPVRFACTIQPHAPCVLTVDDGTRAVTVTGPAPEAARTRALTAEEVAERLGKTGGTAFHCAGAAVEVGEGLSLPASAINALRREALASLAEARCAPPLRREAEVPPLQKAECAQERPALTVSLTHAAQLTPALLEEAPARIYLPLELLADLPHLPEADTQWCAILPRVWRDRDEADLRRRLEKARELGIDGVLVGNIGHLPLTRGLGLSLYGDFGLNVYNSRSLDYLRRKGLASACLSFELRFSQIRDL
;
A
#
# COMPACT_ATOMS: atom_id res chain seq x y z
N VAL A 1 -10.67 -12.07 -5.59
CA VAL A 1 -11.55 -10.95 -5.85
C VAL A 1 -12.94 -11.49 -6.16
N PRO A 2 -14.02 -11.03 -5.49
CA PRO A 2 -15.39 -11.42 -5.84
C PRO A 2 -15.77 -10.83 -7.21
N VAL A 3 -16.44 -11.63 -8.02
CA VAL A 3 -16.98 -11.21 -9.32
C VAL A 3 -18.41 -11.68 -9.50
N ARG A 4 -19.19 -10.90 -10.25
CA ARG A 4 -20.56 -11.26 -10.66
C ARG A 4 -20.59 -11.41 -12.18
N PHE A 5 -21.29 -12.43 -12.64
CA PHE A 5 -21.51 -12.68 -14.04
C PHE A 5 -22.93 -12.29 -14.45
N ALA A 6 -23.08 -11.70 -15.64
CA ALA A 6 -24.34 -11.55 -16.34
C ALA A 6 -24.21 -12.17 -17.73
N CYS A 7 -25.02 -13.17 -18.03
CA CYS A 7 -24.92 -13.90 -19.31
C CYS A 7 -26.27 -13.90 -20.02
N THR A 8 -26.28 -13.52 -21.29
CA THR A 8 -27.48 -13.50 -22.12
C THR A 8 -27.25 -14.37 -23.36
N ILE A 9 -28.12 -15.34 -23.55
CA ILE A 9 -28.13 -16.29 -24.67
C ILE A 9 -29.50 -16.21 -25.36
N GLN A 10 -29.55 -15.58 -26.55
CA GLN A 10 -30.78 -15.33 -27.29
C GLN A 10 -30.69 -15.92 -28.70
N PRO A 11 -31.83 -16.30 -29.33
CA PRO A 11 -31.83 -16.85 -30.68
C PRO A 11 -31.27 -15.81 -31.66
N HIS A 12 -30.50 -16.29 -32.62
CA HIS A 12 -29.95 -15.50 -33.73
C HIS A 12 -28.99 -14.34 -33.32
N ALA A 13 -28.57 -14.32 -32.05
CA ALA A 13 -27.61 -13.33 -31.54
C ALA A 13 -26.39 -14.03 -30.93
N PRO A 14 -25.18 -13.42 -30.96
CA PRO A 14 -24.04 -13.92 -30.22
C PRO A 14 -24.35 -14.01 -28.72
N CYS A 15 -23.83 -15.04 -28.06
CA CYS A 15 -23.89 -15.10 -26.59
C CYS A 15 -23.06 -13.96 -26.00
N VAL A 16 -23.59 -13.25 -25.02
CA VAL A 16 -22.93 -12.13 -24.36
C VAL A 16 -22.68 -12.48 -22.90
N LEU A 17 -21.46 -12.27 -22.44
CA LEU A 17 -21.08 -12.45 -21.04
C LEU A 17 -20.41 -11.18 -20.50
N THR A 18 -20.97 -10.64 -19.45
CA THR A 18 -20.35 -9.56 -18.67
C THR A 18 -19.86 -10.11 -17.35
N VAL A 19 -18.64 -9.75 -16.95
CA VAL A 19 -18.07 -9.98 -15.62
C VAL A 19 -17.79 -8.66 -14.96
N ASP A 20 -18.20 -8.52 -13.71
CA ASP A 20 -18.08 -7.28 -12.93
C ASP A 20 -17.47 -7.57 -11.54
N ASP A 21 -16.47 -6.80 -11.12
CA ASP A 21 -15.82 -6.89 -9.80
C ASP A 21 -16.26 -5.77 -8.82
N GLY A 22 -17.27 -4.98 -9.22
CA GLY A 22 -17.75 -3.82 -8.48
C GLY A 22 -16.98 -2.52 -8.75
N THR A 23 -15.86 -2.58 -9.47
CA THR A 23 -15.09 -1.41 -9.90
C THR A 23 -14.89 -1.34 -11.41
N ARG A 24 -14.90 -2.49 -12.06
CA ARG A 24 -14.72 -2.65 -13.51
C ARG A 24 -15.65 -3.75 -14.01
N ALA A 25 -16.24 -3.50 -15.16
CA ALA A 25 -17.00 -4.51 -15.90
C ALA A 25 -16.37 -4.74 -17.26
N VAL A 26 -16.31 -6.00 -17.69
CA VAL A 26 -15.83 -6.41 -19.01
C VAL A 26 -16.88 -7.28 -19.66
N THR A 27 -17.17 -7.01 -20.93
CA THR A 27 -18.13 -7.78 -21.74
C THR A 27 -17.40 -8.46 -22.87
N VAL A 28 -17.65 -9.74 -23.04
CA VAL A 28 -17.17 -10.57 -24.15
C VAL A 28 -18.33 -11.21 -24.88
N THR A 29 -18.12 -11.54 -26.14
CA THR A 29 -19.15 -12.15 -26.99
C THR A 29 -18.66 -13.50 -27.52
N GLY A 30 -19.54 -14.49 -27.48
CA GLY A 30 -19.27 -15.83 -27.98
C GLY A 30 -20.11 -16.19 -29.21
N PRO A 31 -20.08 -17.45 -29.62
CA PRO A 31 -20.87 -17.91 -30.73
C PRO A 31 -22.37 -17.76 -30.49
N ALA A 32 -23.13 -17.62 -31.58
CA ALA A 32 -24.58 -17.68 -31.50
C ALA A 32 -25.04 -19.11 -31.11
N PRO A 33 -26.06 -19.24 -30.29
CA PRO A 33 -26.64 -20.56 -29.96
C PRO A 33 -27.36 -21.18 -31.16
N GLU A 34 -27.42 -22.50 -31.16
CA GLU A 34 -28.19 -23.27 -32.11
C GLU A 34 -29.49 -23.75 -31.49
N ALA A 35 -30.44 -24.16 -32.31
CA ALA A 35 -31.64 -24.86 -31.79
C ALA A 35 -31.22 -26.21 -31.19
N ALA A 36 -31.74 -26.52 -30.03
CA ALA A 36 -31.44 -27.77 -29.34
C ALA A 36 -32.04 -28.96 -30.07
N ARG A 37 -31.21 -29.96 -30.36
CA ARG A 37 -31.66 -31.20 -31.06
C ARG A 37 -32.20 -32.25 -30.11
N THR A 38 -31.71 -32.30 -28.89
CA THR A 38 -32.07 -33.29 -27.86
C THR A 38 -32.45 -32.67 -26.55
N ARG A 39 -31.60 -31.84 -25.98
CA ARG A 39 -31.77 -31.18 -24.68
C ARG A 39 -31.44 -29.71 -24.77
N ALA A 40 -32.35 -28.86 -24.36
CA ALA A 40 -32.14 -27.43 -24.26
C ALA A 40 -31.20 -27.08 -23.09
N LEU A 41 -30.41 -26.05 -23.26
CA LEU A 41 -29.53 -25.47 -22.24
C LEU A 41 -30.41 -24.75 -21.19
N THR A 42 -30.08 -24.92 -19.90
CA THR A 42 -30.76 -24.19 -18.84
C THR A 42 -29.88 -23.09 -18.24
N ALA A 43 -30.52 -22.10 -17.63
CA ALA A 43 -29.81 -21.00 -16.95
C ALA A 43 -28.94 -21.50 -15.81
N GLU A 44 -29.41 -22.52 -15.08
CA GLU A 44 -28.69 -23.13 -13.96
C GLU A 44 -27.39 -23.83 -14.43
N GLU A 45 -27.47 -24.54 -15.56
CA GLU A 45 -26.30 -25.20 -16.15
C GLU A 45 -25.21 -24.18 -16.58
N VAL A 46 -25.63 -23.05 -17.14
CA VAL A 46 -24.72 -21.95 -17.50
C VAL A 46 -24.15 -21.33 -16.26
N ALA A 47 -24.96 -21.00 -15.26
CA ALA A 47 -24.50 -20.40 -14.00
C ALA A 47 -23.49 -21.30 -13.27
N GLU A 48 -23.74 -22.63 -13.20
CA GLU A 48 -22.78 -23.59 -12.62
C GLU A 48 -21.42 -23.56 -13.33
N ARG A 49 -21.44 -23.48 -14.66
CA ARG A 49 -20.20 -23.42 -15.46
C ARG A 49 -19.45 -22.10 -15.27
N LEU A 50 -20.15 -20.98 -15.21
CA LEU A 50 -19.58 -19.66 -14.94
C LEU A 50 -18.98 -19.59 -13.53
N GLY A 51 -19.59 -20.29 -12.57
CA GLY A 51 -19.09 -20.37 -11.20
C GLY A 51 -17.74 -21.08 -11.03
N LYS A 52 -17.27 -21.84 -12.03
CA LYS A 52 -16.00 -22.60 -11.99
C LYS A 52 -14.80 -21.68 -12.26
N THR A 53 -14.45 -20.80 -11.31
CA THR A 53 -13.37 -19.82 -11.43
C THR A 53 -12.01 -20.32 -10.92
N GLY A 54 -11.89 -21.59 -10.57
CA GLY A 54 -10.66 -22.20 -10.05
C GLY A 54 -9.44 -21.93 -10.93
N GLY A 55 -8.27 -21.75 -10.30
CA GLY A 55 -7.02 -21.40 -10.97
C GLY A 55 -6.87 -19.93 -11.37
N THR A 56 -7.81 -19.06 -10.94
CA THR A 56 -7.77 -17.60 -11.16
C THR A 56 -7.76 -16.83 -9.84
N ALA A 57 -7.47 -15.53 -9.90
CA ALA A 57 -7.54 -14.63 -8.74
C ALA A 57 -9.00 -14.27 -8.35
N PHE A 58 -9.99 -14.80 -9.07
CA PHE A 58 -11.40 -14.45 -8.91
C PHE A 58 -12.21 -15.59 -8.28
N HIS A 59 -13.28 -15.23 -7.57
CA HIS A 59 -14.30 -16.18 -7.15
C HIS A 59 -15.70 -15.65 -7.49
N CYS A 60 -16.57 -16.52 -7.97
CA CYS A 60 -17.93 -16.15 -8.35
C CYS A 60 -18.76 -15.81 -7.10
N ALA A 61 -19.23 -14.57 -7.03
CA ALA A 61 -20.16 -14.09 -6.00
C ALA A 61 -21.62 -14.17 -6.45
N GLY A 62 -21.87 -14.49 -7.72
CA GLY A 62 -23.21 -14.68 -8.29
C GLY A 62 -23.17 -14.66 -9.83
N ALA A 63 -24.16 -15.30 -10.44
CA ALA A 63 -24.36 -15.33 -11.88
C ALA A 63 -25.84 -15.11 -12.20
N ALA A 64 -26.14 -14.04 -12.90
CA ALA A 64 -27.45 -13.80 -13.52
C ALA A 64 -27.42 -14.32 -14.95
N VAL A 65 -28.27 -15.23 -15.29
CA VAL A 65 -28.26 -15.91 -16.61
C VAL A 65 -29.64 -15.88 -17.23
N GLU A 66 -29.71 -15.42 -18.47
CA GLU A 66 -30.93 -15.45 -19.30
C GLU A 66 -30.66 -16.33 -20.52
N VAL A 67 -31.47 -17.37 -20.69
CA VAL A 67 -31.40 -18.29 -21.82
C VAL A 67 -32.76 -18.36 -22.51
N GLY A 68 -32.79 -18.12 -23.81
CA GLY A 68 -33.97 -18.29 -24.63
C GLY A 68 -34.37 -19.77 -24.74
N GLU A 69 -35.68 -20.02 -24.97
CA GLU A 69 -36.22 -21.37 -25.05
C GLU A 69 -35.65 -22.19 -26.19
N GLY A 70 -35.43 -23.47 -25.96
CA GLY A 70 -35.05 -24.44 -26.98
C GLY A 70 -33.64 -24.22 -27.56
N LEU A 71 -32.77 -23.50 -26.89
CA LEU A 71 -31.39 -23.20 -27.35
C LEU A 71 -30.38 -24.20 -26.83
N SER A 72 -29.31 -24.35 -27.57
CA SER A 72 -28.14 -25.15 -27.21
C SER A 72 -26.84 -24.36 -27.50
N LEU A 73 -25.88 -24.45 -26.57
CA LEU A 73 -24.54 -23.93 -26.74
C LEU A 73 -23.54 -24.96 -26.18
N PRO A 74 -22.44 -25.28 -26.90
CA PRO A 74 -21.46 -26.22 -26.40
C PRO A 74 -20.86 -25.77 -25.05
N ALA A 75 -20.68 -26.71 -24.14
CA ALA A 75 -20.05 -26.45 -22.84
C ALA A 75 -18.65 -25.83 -22.97
N SER A 76 -17.91 -26.21 -24.01
CA SER A 76 -16.60 -25.65 -24.34
C SER A 76 -16.69 -24.16 -24.68
N ALA A 77 -17.74 -23.72 -25.37
CA ALA A 77 -17.95 -22.31 -25.70
C ALA A 77 -18.21 -21.46 -24.45
N ILE A 78 -19.06 -21.92 -23.52
CA ILE A 78 -19.31 -21.23 -22.23
C ILE A 78 -18.01 -21.14 -21.41
N ASN A 79 -17.24 -22.24 -21.36
CA ASN A 79 -15.97 -22.24 -20.63
C ASN A 79 -14.92 -21.35 -21.28
N ALA A 80 -14.88 -21.25 -22.62
CA ALA A 80 -14.00 -20.33 -23.34
C ALA A 80 -14.38 -18.87 -23.02
N LEU A 81 -15.67 -18.56 -23.11
CA LEU A 81 -16.20 -17.22 -22.82
C LEU A 81 -15.86 -16.76 -21.40
N ARG A 82 -16.07 -17.65 -20.40
CA ARG A 82 -15.69 -17.37 -19.02
C ARG A 82 -14.21 -17.08 -18.87
N ARG A 83 -13.34 -17.90 -19.48
CA ARG A 83 -11.86 -17.70 -19.42
C ARG A 83 -11.45 -16.39 -20.04
N GLU A 84 -12.01 -16.05 -21.19
CA GLU A 84 -11.78 -14.80 -21.89
C GLU A 84 -12.22 -13.59 -21.05
N ALA A 85 -13.44 -13.61 -20.49
CA ALA A 85 -13.97 -12.56 -19.65
C ALA A 85 -13.08 -12.32 -18.40
N LEU A 86 -12.69 -13.40 -17.70
CA LEU A 86 -11.81 -13.28 -16.52
C LEU A 86 -10.40 -12.82 -16.88
N ALA A 87 -9.84 -13.25 -18.02
CA ALA A 87 -8.54 -12.79 -18.49
C ALA A 87 -8.57 -11.29 -18.83
N SER A 88 -9.59 -10.87 -19.58
CA SER A 88 -9.77 -9.45 -19.93
C SER A 88 -10.02 -8.57 -18.70
N LEU A 89 -10.75 -9.06 -17.69
CA LEU A 89 -10.92 -8.35 -16.41
C LEU A 89 -9.59 -8.24 -15.67
N ALA A 90 -8.79 -9.31 -15.64
CA ALA A 90 -7.46 -9.29 -15.03
C ALA A 90 -6.55 -8.27 -15.71
N GLU A 91 -6.53 -8.24 -17.03
CA GLU A 91 -5.78 -7.26 -17.80
C GLU A 91 -6.24 -5.83 -17.53
N ALA A 92 -7.56 -5.58 -17.53
CA ALA A 92 -8.13 -4.28 -17.23
C ALA A 92 -7.78 -3.81 -15.79
N ARG A 93 -7.68 -4.73 -14.83
CA ARG A 93 -7.25 -4.43 -13.45
C ARG A 93 -5.76 -4.10 -13.36
N CYS A 94 -4.94 -4.76 -14.16
CA CYS A 94 -3.49 -4.53 -14.22
C CYS A 94 -3.10 -3.35 -15.10
N ALA A 95 -4.03 -2.82 -15.91
CA ALA A 95 -3.74 -1.67 -16.76
C ALA A 95 -3.27 -0.48 -15.93
N PRO A 96 -2.12 0.12 -16.23
CA PRO A 96 -1.65 1.30 -15.51
C PRO A 96 -2.64 2.46 -15.69
N PRO A 97 -2.81 3.30 -14.68
CA PRO A 97 -3.64 4.50 -14.83
C PRO A 97 -3.07 5.39 -15.92
N LEU A 98 -3.96 6.01 -16.69
CA LEU A 98 -3.55 7.02 -17.68
C LEU A 98 -2.80 8.13 -16.95
N ARG A 99 -1.51 8.24 -17.25
CA ARG A 99 -0.66 9.31 -16.74
C ARG A 99 -0.76 10.48 -17.71
N ARG A 100 -1.04 11.66 -17.16
CA ARG A 100 -0.95 12.91 -17.91
C ARG A 100 0.43 13.50 -17.66
N GLU A 101 1.08 13.98 -18.69
CA GLU A 101 2.25 14.83 -18.53
C GLU A 101 1.81 16.10 -17.81
N ALA A 102 2.54 16.48 -16.79
CA ALA A 102 2.35 17.74 -16.08
C ALA A 102 3.69 18.42 -15.97
N GLU A 103 3.68 19.74 -16.08
CA GLU A 103 4.85 20.54 -15.79
C GLU A 103 5.25 20.32 -14.32
N VAL A 104 6.50 19.97 -14.12
CA VAL A 104 7.05 19.80 -12.78
C VAL A 104 7.59 21.16 -12.34
N PRO A 105 7.01 21.80 -11.33
CA PRO A 105 7.46 23.11 -10.88
C PRO A 105 8.93 23.03 -10.43
N PRO A 106 9.71 24.09 -10.62
CA PRO A 106 11.08 24.15 -10.14
C PRO A 106 11.11 23.95 -8.60
N LEU A 107 12.12 23.28 -8.12
CA LEU A 107 12.36 23.16 -6.67
C LEU A 107 12.87 24.50 -6.15
N GLN A 108 12.25 24.96 -5.07
CA GLN A 108 12.79 26.07 -4.31
C GLN A 108 13.91 25.49 -3.41
N LYS A 109 15.10 26.08 -3.48
CA LYS A 109 16.18 25.73 -2.57
C LYS A 109 15.76 26.13 -1.16
N ALA A 110 15.74 25.17 -0.25
CA ALA A 110 15.48 25.47 1.15
C ALA A 110 16.76 26.09 1.77
N GLU A 111 16.57 27.14 2.56
CA GLU A 111 17.66 27.66 3.38
C GLU A 111 17.88 26.71 4.56
N CYS A 112 19.14 26.40 4.85
CA CYS A 112 19.49 25.62 6.03
C CYS A 112 19.30 26.50 7.26
N ALA A 113 18.34 26.13 8.12
CA ALA A 113 18.08 26.86 9.35
C ALA A 113 19.08 26.57 10.47
N GLN A 114 19.95 25.56 10.30
CA GLN A 114 20.89 25.13 11.31
C GLN A 114 22.33 25.48 10.93
N GLU A 115 22.91 26.42 11.66
CA GLU A 115 24.28 26.90 11.41
C GLU A 115 25.36 25.96 11.98
N ARG A 116 25.03 25.16 12.98
CA ARG A 116 25.98 24.26 13.66
C ARG A 116 25.49 22.82 13.65
N PRO A 117 26.40 21.84 13.46
CA PRO A 117 26.07 20.44 13.59
C PRO A 117 25.56 20.13 15.02
N ALA A 118 24.56 19.27 15.13
CA ALA A 118 24.06 18.75 16.39
C ALA A 118 24.35 17.25 16.48
N LEU A 119 24.81 16.79 17.64
CA LEU A 119 24.99 15.37 17.90
C LEU A 119 23.62 14.70 18.09
N THR A 120 23.39 13.63 17.37
CA THR A 120 22.24 12.75 17.59
C THR A 120 22.72 11.32 17.76
N VAL A 121 22.11 10.56 18.65
CA VAL A 121 22.54 9.21 19.00
C VAL A 121 21.41 8.23 18.83
N SER A 122 21.67 7.12 18.16
CA SER A 122 20.71 6.01 18.01
C SER A 122 21.21 4.82 18.83
N LEU A 123 20.38 4.35 19.75
CA LEU A 123 20.67 3.23 20.63
C LEU A 123 19.87 2.00 20.17
N THR A 124 20.44 0.82 20.38
CA THR A 124 19.82 -0.46 20.05
C THR A 124 19.42 -1.26 21.29
N HIS A 125 20.03 -0.92 22.44
CA HIS A 125 19.80 -1.60 23.71
C HIS A 125 19.66 -0.60 24.87
N ALA A 126 18.81 -0.88 25.83
CA ALA A 126 18.62 -0.03 27.00
C ALA A 126 19.92 0.17 27.82
N ALA A 127 20.82 -0.84 27.87
CA ALA A 127 22.09 -0.74 28.57
C ALA A 127 23.06 0.30 28.00
N GLN A 128 22.82 0.81 26.78
CA GLN A 128 23.61 1.89 26.18
C GLN A 128 23.21 3.27 26.71
N LEU A 129 22.06 3.37 27.39
CA LEU A 129 21.58 4.58 28.01
C LEU A 129 22.30 4.77 29.35
N THR A 130 23.51 5.30 29.30
CA THR A 130 24.39 5.48 30.46
C THR A 130 24.38 6.94 30.94
N PRO A 131 24.70 7.20 32.24
CA PRO A 131 24.84 8.56 32.71
C PRO A 131 25.84 9.40 31.90
N ALA A 132 26.97 8.81 31.49
CA ALA A 132 27.97 9.47 30.66
C ALA A 132 27.40 9.92 29.30
N LEU A 133 26.52 9.13 28.67
CA LEU A 133 25.84 9.55 27.45
C LEU A 133 24.93 10.75 27.69
N LEU A 134 24.22 10.78 28.80
CA LEU A 134 23.30 11.87 29.14
C LEU A 134 24.05 13.17 29.47
N GLU A 135 25.24 13.07 30.10
CA GLU A 135 26.12 14.21 30.39
C GLU A 135 26.65 14.90 29.11
N GLU A 136 26.80 14.15 28.00
CA GLU A 136 27.17 14.72 26.68
C GLU A 136 26.04 15.53 26.04
N ALA A 137 24.83 15.50 26.61
CA ALA A 137 23.65 16.25 26.16
C ALA A 137 23.42 16.22 24.65
N PRO A 138 23.31 15.05 24.01
CA PRO A 138 23.04 14.99 22.58
C PRO A 138 21.70 15.65 22.27
N ALA A 139 21.59 16.35 21.16
CA ALA A 139 20.36 17.03 20.78
C ALA A 139 19.16 16.06 20.68
N ARG A 140 19.41 14.79 20.30
CA ARG A 140 18.40 13.74 20.26
C ARG A 140 18.97 12.37 20.61
N ILE A 141 18.18 11.59 21.31
CA ILE A 141 18.41 10.16 21.53
C ILE A 141 17.25 9.39 20.90
N TYR A 142 17.59 8.49 19.97
CA TYR A 142 16.67 7.60 19.32
C TYR A 142 16.71 6.22 19.97
N LEU A 143 15.57 5.71 20.41
CA LEU A 143 15.41 4.39 21.02
C LEU A 143 14.36 3.57 20.25
N PRO A 144 14.57 2.25 20.08
CA PRO A 144 13.53 1.37 19.56
C PRO A 144 12.22 1.54 20.33
N LEU A 145 11.11 1.57 19.59
CA LEU A 145 9.77 1.76 20.18
C LEU A 145 9.46 0.70 21.24
N GLU A 146 9.95 -0.53 21.04
CA GLU A 146 9.79 -1.63 21.99
C GLU A 146 10.46 -1.31 23.34
N LEU A 147 11.67 -0.77 23.31
CA LEU A 147 12.41 -0.41 24.52
C LEU A 147 11.75 0.77 25.24
N LEU A 148 11.29 1.78 24.49
CA LEU A 148 10.56 2.92 25.08
C LEU A 148 9.27 2.48 25.77
N ALA A 149 8.52 1.58 25.14
CA ALA A 149 7.28 1.07 25.72
C ALA A 149 7.47 0.28 27.03
N ASP A 150 8.67 -0.21 27.30
CA ASP A 150 9.01 -0.97 28.50
C ASP A 150 9.65 -0.09 29.61
N LEU A 151 9.99 1.16 29.29
CA LEU A 151 10.53 2.09 30.30
C LEU A 151 9.42 2.58 31.23
N PRO A 152 9.69 2.70 32.54
CA PRO A 152 8.75 3.28 33.49
C PRO A 152 8.63 4.82 33.34
N HIS A 153 9.71 5.48 32.97
CA HIS A 153 9.81 6.92 32.69
C HIS A 153 11.06 7.19 31.83
N LEU A 154 11.08 8.33 31.15
CA LEU A 154 12.28 8.83 30.48
C LEU A 154 13.23 9.44 31.52
N PRO A 155 14.55 9.22 31.40
CA PRO A 155 15.53 9.92 32.22
C PRO A 155 15.47 11.43 32.01
N GLU A 156 15.67 12.19 33.09
CA GLU A 156 15.84 13.64 32.99
C GLU A 156 17.16 13.99 32.29
N ALA A 157 17.08 14.66 31.15
CA ALA A 157 18.24 15.09 30.38
C ALA A 157 17.84 16.23 29.43
N ASP A 158 18.80 17.08 29.08
CA ASP A 158 18.63 18.12 28.05
C ASP A 158 18.78 17.51 26.67
N THR A 159 17.82 16.69 26.28
CA THR A 159 17.81 15.94 25.02
C THR A 159 16.36 15.70 24.56
N GLN A 160 16.16 15.61 23.25
CA GLN A 160 14.90 15.17 22.69
C GLN A 160 14.85 13.64 22.63
N TRP A 161 13.79 13.06 23.14
CA TRP A 161 13.54 11.62 23.10
C TRP A 161 12.73 11.24 21.87
N CYS A 162 13.22 10.31 21.07
CA CYS A 162 12.58 9.92 19.83
C CYS A 162 12.44 8.39 19.71
N ALA A 163 11.28 7.94 19.30
CA ALA A 163 11.02 6.54 19.04
C ALA A 163 11.50 6.11 17.65
N ILE A 164 12.24 5.01 17.57
CA ILE A 164 12.55 4.33 16.30
C ILE A 164 11.41 3.36 16.01
N LEU A 165 10.70 3.54 14.90
CA LEU A 165 9.69 2.59 14.46
C LEU A 165 10.33 1.37 13.77
N PRO A 166 9.75 0.16 13.93
CA PRO A 166 10.28 -1.05 13.31
C PRO A 166 10.25 -0.91 11.79
N ARG A 167 11.40 -1.06 11.14
CA ARG A 167 11.55 -0.87 9.69
C ARG A 167 10.66 -1.80 8.87
N VAL A 168 10.46 -3.02 9.34
CA VAL A 168 9.58 -4.01 8.71
C VAL A 168 8.41 -4.27 9.64
N TRP A 169 7.21 -4.02 9.15
CA TRP A 169 5.97 -4.31 9.84
C TRP A 169 4.88 -4.71 8.83
N ARG A 170 3.84 -5.38 9.29
CA ARG A 170 2.74 -5.89 8.47
C ARG A 170 1.41 -5.38 9.02
N ASP A 171 0.37 -5.42 8.22
CA ASP A 171 -0.99 -4.96 8.62
C ASP A 171 -1.45 -5.56 9.96
N ARG A 172 -1.10 -6.82 10.22
CA ARG A 172 -1.41 -7.48 11.50
C ARG A 172 -0.70 -6.86 12.73
N ASP A 173 0.40 -6.16 12.50
CA ASP A 173 1.24 -5.58 13.56
C ASP A 173 0.79 -4.13 13.87
N GLU A 174 -0.10 -3.53 13.04
CA GLU A 174 -0.49 -2.13 13.13
C GLU A 174 -1.12 -1.76 14.48
N ALA A 175 -2.03 -2.58 14.98
CA ALA A 175 -2.72 -2.30 16.24
C ALA A 175 -1.75 -2.28 17.44
N ASP A 176 -0.79 -3.20 17.49
CA ASP A 176 0.26 -3.24 18.51
C ASP A 176 1.21 -2.05 18.40
N LEU A 177 1.60 -1.71 17.17
CA LEU A 177 2.48 -0.58 16.90
C LEU A 177 1.84 0.75 17.34
N ARG A 178 0.56 0.96 17.04
CA ARG A 178 -0.19 2.14 17.48
C ARG A 178 -0.29 2.22 19.00
N ARG A 179 -0.58 1.12 19.66
CA ARG A 179 -0.66 1.07 21.14
C ARG A 179 0.69 1.42 21.79
N ARG A 180 1.80 0.85 21.29
CA ARG A 180 3.15 1.16 21.79
C ARG A 180 3.56 2.60 21.53
N LEU A 181 3.20 3.13 20.37
CA LEU A 181 3.49 4.52 20.00
C LEU A 181 2.71 5.51 20.89
N GLU A 182 1.45 5.19 21.21
CA GLU A 182 0.67 5.99 22.14
C GLU A 182 1.27 5.95 23.54
N LYS A 183 1.67 4.78 24.03
CA LYS A 183 2.36 4.65 25.33
C LYS A 183 3.67 5.44 25.36
N ALA A 184 4.47 5.40 24.29
CA ALA A 184 5.69 6.21 24.18
C ALA A 184 5.39 7.71 24.18
N ARG A 185 4.29 8.14 23.54
CA ARG A 185 3.81 9.51 23.57
C ARG A 185 3.42 9.95 24.99
N GLU A 186 2.75 9.08 25.73
CA GLU A 186 2.39 9.34 27.15
C GLU A 186 3.62 9.45 28.05
N LEU A 187 4.72 8.76 27.72
CA LEU A 187 6.01 8.92 28.39
C LEU A 187 6.67 10.29 28.10
N GLY A 188 6.19 11.03 27.11
CA GLY A 188 6.70 12.36 26.78
C GLY A 188 7.79 12.38 25.73
N ILE A 189 7.78 11.47 24.74
CA ILE A 189 8.71 11.56 23.60
C ILE A 189 8.42 12.80 22.75
N ASP A 190 9.46 13.37 22.15
CA ASP A 190 9.38 14.58 21.31
C ASP A 190 9.16 14.25 19.83
N GLY A 191 9.56 13.06 19.41
CA GLY A 191 9.53 12.73 18.00
C GLY A 191 9.64 11.24 17.67
N VAL A 192 9.62 10.98 16.36
CA VAL A 192 9.66 9.63 15.79
C VAL A 192 10.65 9.57 14.64
N LEU A 193 11.48 8.54 14.61
CA LEU A 193 12.35 8.22 13.48
C LEU A 193 11.60 7.30 12.50
N VAL A 194 11.33 7.81 11.31
CA VAL A 194 10.53 7.19 10.25
C VAL A 194 11.47 6.51 9.25
N GLY A 195 11.55 5.20 9.28
CA GLY A 195 12.39 4.40 8.37
C GLY A 195 11.62 3.76 7.19
N ASN A 196 10.30 3.94 7.14
CA ASN A 196 9.41 3.40 6.11
C ASN A 196 8.31 4.42 5.80
N ILE A 197 7.98 4.61 4.51
CA ILE A 197 6.94 5.56 4.09
C ILE A 197 5.57 5.22 4.69
N GLY A 198 5.29 3.94 4.95
CA GLY A 198 4.09 3.46 5.63
C GLY A 198 3.95 3.92 7.08
N HIS A 199 5.01 4.44 7.72
CA HIS A 199 4.93 5.02 9.06
C HIS A 199 4.19 6.37 9.09
N LEU A 200 4.18 7.12 7.97
CA LEU A 200 3.56 8.45 7.93
C LEU A 200 2.07 8.46 8.30
N PRO A 201 1.24 7.49 7.86
CA PRO A 201 -0.15 7.42 8.34
C PRO A 201 -0.27 7.08 9.83
N LEU A 202 0.69 6.32 10.39
CA LEU A 202 0.66 5.93 11.81
C LEU A 202 0.94 7.12 12.75
N THR A 203 1.77 8.05 12.29
CA THR A 203 2.22 9.21 13.10
C THR A 203 1.31 10.43 12.97
N ARG A 204 0.32 10.36 12.06
CA ARG A 204 -0.57 11.48 11.78
C ARG A 204 -1.42 11.85 13.01
N GLY A 205 -1.42 13.13 13.38
CA GLY A 205 -2.23 13.66 14.47
C GLY A 205 -1.67 13.44 15.88
N LEU A 206 -0.47 12.83 16.02
CA LEU A 206 0.15 12.59 17.33
C LEU A 206 0.87 13.82 17.90
N GLY A 207 1.09 14.87 17.12
CA GLY A 207 1.82 16.08 17.56
C GLY A 207 3.32 15.89 17.73
N LEU A 208 3.88 14.77 17.22
CA LEU A 208 5.29 14.43 17.31
C LEU A 208 6.09 14.95 16.13
N SER A 209 7.33 15.35 16.35
CA SER A 209 8.28 15.68 15.29
C SER A 209 8.69 14.43 14.52
N LEU A 210 8.74 14.53 13.17
CA LEU A 210 9.10 13.40 12.32
C LEU A 210 10.51 13.58 11.76
N TYR A 211 11.36 12.58 11.94
CA TYR A 211 12.71 12.52 11.42
C TYR A 211 12.84 11.33 10.49
N GLY A 212 13.38 11.55 9.30
CA GLY A 212 13.55 10.49 8.30
C GLY A 212 14.83 9.70 8.53
N ASP A 213 14.71 8.38 8.63
CA ASP A 213 15.83 7.47 8.72
C ASP A 213 16.36 7.08 7.31
N PHE A 214 17.54 6.47 7.25
CA PHE A 214 18.19 6.01 6.02
C PHE A 214 17.30 5.08 5.16
N GLY A 215 16.38 4.37 5.79
CA GLY A 215 15.43 3.48 5.11
C GLY A 215 14.50 4.18 4.11
N LEU A 216 14.33 5.50 4.21
CA LEU A 216 13.60 6.30 3.22
C LEU A 216 14.40 6.55 1.93
N ASN A 217 15.69 6.22 1.93
CA ASN A 217 16.59 6.28 0.79
C ASN A 217 16.53 7.60 0.01
N VAL A 218 16.73 8.72 0.69
CA VAL A 218 16.67 10.05 0.09
C VAL A 218 17.91 10.27 -0.78
N TYR A 219 17.72 10.25 -2.09
CA TYR A 219 18.77 10.27 -3.09
C TYR A 219 18.81 11.54 -3.94
N ASN A 220 17.75 12.36 -3.91
CA ASN A 220 17.66 13.58 -4.71
C ASN A 220 16.75 14.63 -4.06
N SER A 221 16.85 15.87 -4.53
CA SER A 221 16.09 17.01 -4.01
C SER A 221 14.57 16.81 -4.11
N ARG A 222 14.06 16.07 -5.11
CA ARG A 222 12.63 15.82 -5.25
C ARG A 222 12.08 14.91 -4.14
N SER A 223 12.81 13.86 -3.80
CA SER A 223 12.43 12.99 -2.67
C SER A 223 12.52 13.72 -1.33
N LEU A 224 13.55 14.55 -1.16
CA LEU A 224 13.70 15.39 0.04
C LEU A 224 12.53 16.38 0.18
N ASP A 225 12.18 17.11 -0.89
CA ASP A 225 11.05 18.05 -0.89
C ASP A 225 9.71 17.34 -0.66
N TYR A 226 9.52 16.16 -1.25
CA TYR A 226 8.33 15.35 -0.98
C TYR A 226 8.18 15.02 0.51
N LEU A 227 9.25 14.55 1.15
CA LEU A 227 9.23 14.20 2.56
C LEU A 227 9.04 15.43 3.45
N ARG A 228 9.68 16.56 3.12
CA ARG A 228 9.43 17.85 3.80
C ARG A 228 7.95 18.23 3.76
N ARG A 229 7.31 18.14 2.58
CA ARG A 229 5.86 18.38 2.43
C ARG A 229 4.98 17.39 3.18
N LYS A 230 5.52 16.21 3.51
CA LYS A 230 4.85 15.22 4.38
C LYS A 230 5.07 15.49 5.88
N GLY A 231 5.78 16.56 6.23
CA GLY A 231 5.96 17.01 7.60
C GLY A 231 7.24 16.52 8.28
N LEU A 232 8.19 15.94 7.54
CA LEU A 232 9.48 15.59 8.12
C LEU A 232 10.31 16.84 8.40
N ALA A 233 10.83 16.95 9.61
CA ALA A 233 11.71 18.04 10.05
C ALA A 233 13.13 17.87 9.50
N SER A 234 13.59 16.62 9.35
CA SER A 234 14.87 16.29 8.71
C SER A 234 14.82 14.86 8.15
N ALA A 235 15.80 14.52 7.30
CA ALA A 235 15.93 13.17 6.78
C ALA A 235 17.39 12.78 6.64
N CYS A 236 17.70 11.51 6.92
CA CYS A 236 18.99 10.91 6.60
C CYS A 236 19.08 10.72 5.08
N LEU A 237 20.17 11.21 4.50
CA LEU A 237 20.44 11.05 3.08
C LEU A 237 20.98 9.64 2.79
N SER A 238 20.85 9.19 1.56
CA SER A 238 21.38 7.88 1.13
C SER A 238 22.90 7.83 1.30
N PHE A 239 23.41 6.70 1.80
CA PHE A 239 24.86 6.44 1.93
C PHE A 239 25.60 6.37 0.60
N GLU A 240 24.87 6.22 -0.51
CA GLU A 240 25.43 6.14 -1.85
C GLU A 240 25.76 7.53 -2.45
N LEU A 241 25.34 8.59 -1.78
CA LEU A 241 25.61 9.96 -2.23
C LEU A 241 27.06 10.36 -1.96
N ARG A 242 27.69 10.97 -2.96
CA ARG A 242 28.98 11.64 -2.80
C ARG A 242 28.79 12.96 -2.07
N PHE A 243 29.83 13.44 -1.39
CA PHE A 243 29.78 14.71 -0.65
C PHE A 243 29.34 15.91 -1.52
N SER A 244 29.79 15.97 -2.78
CA SER A 244 29.35 17.02 -3.72
C SER A 244 27.84 16.98 -3.97
N GLN A 245 27.26 15.78 -4.11
CA GLN A 245 25.81 15.60 -4.31
C GLN A 245 25.03 16.00 -3.05
N ILE A 246 25.56 15.69 -1.85
CA ILE A 246 24.94 16.08 -0.57
C ILE A 246 24.92 17.61 -0.45
N ARG A 247 26.01 18.28 -0.81
CA ARG A 247 26.09 19.74 -0.79
C ARG A 247 25.10 20.40 -1.77
N ASP A 248 24.84 19.77 -2.90
CA ASP A 248 23.99 20.30 -3.97
C ASP A 248 22.49 19.99 -3.75
N LEU A 249 22.17 19.12 -2.77
CA LEU A 249 20.80 18.77 -2.32
C LEU A 249 20.20 19.90 -1.47
#